data_3bddc0d97c7efd256e6fdffabdfdb1f9
#
_entry.id   3bddc0d97c7efd256e6fdffabdfdb1f9
#
_cell.length_a   1.000
_cell.length_b   1.000
_cell.length_c   1.000
_cell.angle_alpha   90.00
_cell.angle_beta   90.00
_cell.angle_gamma   90.00
#
_symmetry.space_group_name_H-M   'P 1'
#
loop_
_entity.id
_entity.type
_entity.pdbx_description
1 polymer ?
#
loop_
_entity_poly.entity_id
_entity_poly.type
_entity_poly.pdbx_seq_one_letter_code
_entity_poly.pdbx_strand_id
1 'polypeptide(L)'
;MIRLARLILALAAAGACVPALALDIQLPRETATLRPGSGPGAQGATLCLMCHSVDYISSQPPMPPGFWDAEVKKMVGTYGAPIPAEQVPLIVEYLNQAYPTPARPKP
;
A
#
# COMPACT_ATOMS: atom_id res chain seq x y z
N MET A 1 58.62 3.93 8.42
CA MET A 1 57.71 2.75 8.28
C MET A 1 56.24 3.11 8.54
N ILE A 2 55.89 3.81 9.61
CA ILE A 2 54.49 4.16 9.96
C ILE A 2 53.77 5.03 8.90
N ARG A 3 54.51 5.96 8.26
CA ARG A 3 53.91 6.82 7.21
C ARG A 3 53.56 6.06 5.93
N LEU A 4 54.38 5.08 5.55
CA LEU A 4 54.13 4.23 4.39
C LEU A 4 52.95 3.30 4.62
N ALA A 5 52.83 2.72 5.82
CA ALA A 5 51.70 1.87 6.19
C ALA A 5 50.38 2.65 6.17
N ARG A 6 50.35 3.91 6.63
CA ARG A 6 49.16 4.78 6.58
C ARG A 6 48.77 5.15 5.16
N LEU A 7 49.74 5.38 4.28
CA LEU A 7 49.47 5.63 2.86
C LEU A 7 48.86 4.40 2.15
N ILE A 8 49.39 3.22 2.42
CA ILE A 8 48.89 1.96 1.85
C ILE A 8 47.45 1.69 2.34
N LEU A 9 47.19 1.93 3.63
CA LEU A 9 45.86 1.74 4.20
C LEU A 9 44.81 2.73 3.62
N ALA A 10 45.23 3.98 3.39
CA ALA A 10 44.38 5.00 2.77
C ALA A 10 44.06 4.68 1.29
N LEU A 11 45.03 4.18 0.53
CA LEU A 11 44.81 3.74 -0.85
C LEU A 11 43.91 2.50 -0.93
N ALA A 12 44.06 1.55 -0.01
CA ALA A 12 43.19 0.37 0.06
C ALA A 12 41.73 0.72 0.40
N ALA A 13 41.51 1.69 1.30
CA ALA A 13 40.21 2.18 1.64
C ALA A 13 39.51 2.94 0.47
N ALA A 14 40.28 3.69 -0.33
CA ALA A 14 39.76 4.39 -1.50
C ALA A 14 39.37 3.46 -2.65
N GLY A 15 40.03 2.30 -2.77
CA GLY A 15 39.67 1.28 -3.79
C GLY A 15 38.46 0.42 -3.46
N ALA A 16 37.92 0.48 -2.24
CA ALA A 16 36.78 -0.33 -1.80
C ALA A 16 35.40 0.28 -2.15
N CYS A 17 35.35 1.50 -2.68
CA CYS A 17 34.11 2.09 -3.19
C CYS A 17 33.75 1.50 -4.55
N VAL A 18 33.22 0.29 -4.57
CA VAL A 18 32.58 -0.26 -5.77
C VAL A 18 31.26 0.51 -5.99
N PRO A 19 31.04 1.15 -7.15
CA PRO A 19 29.78 1.78 -7.43
C PRO A 19 28.69 0.70 -7.37
N ALA A 20 27.69 0.88 -6.50
CA ALA A 20 26.51 0.02 -6.50
C ALA A 20 25.75 0.29 -7.81
N LEU A 21 25.81 -0.66 -8.74
CA LEU A 21 24.97 -0.63 -9.94
C LEU A 21 23.56 -0.96 -9.49
N ALA A 22 22.74 0.06 -9.32
CA ALA A 22 21.30 -0.13 -9.12
C ALA A 22 20.71 -0.71 -10.41
N LEU A 23 20.02 -1.85 -10.28
CA LEU A 23 19.24 -2.41 -11.37
C LEU A 23 18.10 -1.43 -11.70
N ASP A 24 18.00 -1.01 -12.95
CA ASP A 24 16.86 -0.26 -13.46
C ASP A 24 15.68 -1.22 -13.61
N ILE A 25 14.88 -1.32 -12.56
CA ILE A 25 13.68 -2.18 -12.54
C ILE A 25 12.52 -1.40 -13.13
N GLN A 26 12.08 -1.79 -14.31
CA GLN A 26 10.86 -1.26 -14.94
C GLN A 26 9.65 -1.93 -14.28
N LEU A 27 9.02 -1.23 -13.34
CA LEU A 27 7.78 -1.71 -12.75
C LEU A 27 6.64 -1.64 -13.76
N PRO A 28 5.77 -2.67 -13.83
CA PRO A 28 4.57 -2.61 -14.66
C PRO A 28 3.68 -1.46 -14.18
N ARG A 29 3.00 -0.80 -15.13
CA ARG A 29 2.02 0.23 -14.78
C ARG A 29 0.81 -0.42 -14.11
N GLU A 30 0.34 0.19 -13.04
CA GLU A 30 -0.94 -0.18 -12.43
C GLU A 30 -2.07 0.12 -13.43
N THR A 31 -2.79 -0.92 -13.83
CA THR A 31 -3.93 -0.82 -14.75
C THR A 31 -5.26 -1.18 -14.08
N ALA A 32 -5.21 -1.77 -12.89
CA ALA A 32 -6.40 -2.08 -12.12
C ALA A 32 -7.06 -0.80 -11.62
N THR A 33 -8.38 -0.78 -11.65
CA THR A 33 -9.19 0.34 -11.17
C THR A 33 -10.20 -0.15 -10.14
N LEU A 34 -10.63 0.74 -9.27
CA LEU A 34 -11.75 0.45 -8.38
C LEU A 34 -12.99 0.10 -9.20
N ARG A 35 -13.80 -0.84 -8.70
CA ARG A 35 -15.07 -1.21 -9.33
C ARG A 35 -15.95 0.04 -9.45
N PRO A 36 -16.73 0.15 -10.55
CA PRO A 36 -17.63 1.28 -10.73
C PRO A 36 -18.57 1.46 -9.54
N GLY A 37 -18.74 2.69 -9.12
CA GLY A 37 -19.68 3.08 -8.08
C GLY A 37 -20.06 4.55 -8.26
N SER A 38 -21.18 4.94 -7.69
CA SER A 38 -21.67 6.32 -7.71
C SER A 38 -21.56 6.97 -6.33
N GLY A 39 -21.51 8.30 -6.32
CA GLY A 39 -21.55 9.08 -5.10
C GLY A 39 -20.21 9.29 -4.39
N PRO A 40 -20.24 9.98 -3.25
CA PRO A 40 -19.05 10.45 -2.55
C PRO A 40 -18.18 9.32 -2.01
N GLY A 41 -18.76 8.16 -1.68
CA GLY A 41 -18.01 7.01 -1.19
C GLY A 41 -17.07 6.41 -2.24
N ALA A 42 -17.52 6.31 -3.50
CA ALA A 42 -16.68 5.84 -4.61
C ALA A 42 -15.53 6.83 -4.89
N GLN A 43 -15.80 8.12 -4.81
CA GLN A 43 -14.78 9.16 -4.95
C GLN A 43 -13.79 9.11 -3.77
N GLY A 44 -14.28 9.01 -2.54
CA GLY A 44 -13.47 8.92 -1.34
C GLY A 44 -12.56 7.68 -1.32
N ALA A 45 -13.02 6.56 -1.86
CA ALA A 45 -12.24 5.32 -1.93
C ALA A 45 -10.96 5.45 -2.78
N THR A 46 -10.85 6.46 -3.65
CA THR A 46 -9.60 6.75 -4.36
C THR A 46 -8.45 7.14 -3.44
N LEU A 47 -8.75 7.64 -2.24
CA LEU A 47 -7.74 7.94 -1.22
C LEU A 47 -6.97 6.69 -0.76
N CYS A 48 -7.55 5.51 -0.86
CA CYS A 48 -6.88 4.25 -0.54
C CYS A 48 -5.66 4.02 -1.44
N LEU A 49 -5.71 4.50 -2.68
CA LEU A 49 -4.68 4.31 -3.70
C LEU A 49 -3.43 5.19 -3.48
N MET A 50 -3.44 6.04 -2.47
CA MET A 50 -2.25 6.83 -2.09
C MET A 50 -1.13 5.96 -1.51
N CYS A 51 -1.46 4.79 -0.93
CA CYS A 51 -0.53 3.96 -0.20
C CYS A 51 -0.37 2.54 -0.79
N HIS A 52 -1.37 2.03 -1.50
CA HIS A 52 -1.35 0.67 -2.06
C HIS A 52 -2.20 0.56 -3.33
N SER A 53 -2.03 -0.53 -4.08
CA SER A 53 -2.80 -0.77 -5.29
C SER A 53 -4.24 -1.23 -4.98
N VAL A 54 -5.07 -1.21 -6.01
CA VAL A 54 -6.45 -1.75 -5.97
C VAL A 54 -6.48 -3.22 -5.56
N ASP A 55 -5.42 -3.96 -5.81
CA ASP A 55 -5.35 -5.39 -5.51
C ASP A 55 -5.54 -5.70 -4.02
N TYR A 56 -5.12 -4.80 -3.13
CA TYR A 56 -5.39 -4.91 -1.69
C TYR A 56 -6.88 -4.90 -1.34
N ILE A 57 -7.70 -4.38 -2.25
CA ILE A 57 -9.16 -4.34 -2.11
C ILE A 57 -9.80 -5.47 -2.91
N SER A 58 -9.41 -5.62 -4.18
CA SER A 58 -10.07 -6.49 -5.14
C SER A 58 -9.76 -7.98 -4.96
N SER A 59 -8.62 -8.31 -4.37
CA SER A 59 -8.17 -9.69 -4.16
C SER A 59 -8.54 -10.26 -2.78
N GLN A 60 -9.32 -9.54 -1.97
CA GLN A 60 -9.73 -10.05 -0.67
C GLN A 60 -10.55 -11.33 -0.81
N PRO A 61 -10.23 -12.38 -0.05
CA PRO A 61 -11.02 -13.61 0.00
C PRO A 61 -12.39 -13.32 0.65
N PRO A 62 -13.32 -14.30 0.67
CA PRO A 62 -14.55 -14.18 1.42
C PRO A 62 -14.30 -13.84 2.89
N MET A 63 -14.69 -12.64 3.31
CA MET A 63 -14.44 -12.10 4.65
C MET A 63 -15.75 -12.05 5.46
N PRO A 64 -15.70 -11.98 6.79
CA PRO A 64 -16.91 -11.90 7.62
C PRO A 64 -17.62 -10.55 7.43
N PRO A 65 -18.92 -10.46 7.76
CA PRO A 65 -19.64 -9.19 7.83
C PRO A 65 -18.91 -8.17 8.71
N GLY A 66 -18.92 -6.91 8.31
CA GLY A 66 -18.21 -5.83 9.02
C GLY A 66 -16.74 -5.71 8.70
N PHE A 67 -16.21 -6.55 7.82
CA PHE A 67 -14.80 -6.51 7.42
C PHE A 67 -14.37 -5.11 6.94
N TRP A 68 -15.11 -4.53 5.99
CA TRP A 68 -14.73 -3.22 5.45
C TRP A 68 -14.78 -2.09 6.48
N ASP A 69 -15.73 -2.14 7.42
CA ASP A 69 -15.77 -1.18 8.53
C ASP A 69 -14.52 -1.28 9.41
N ALA A 70 -14.14 -2.48 9.79
CA ALA A 70 -12.93 -2.72 10.59
C ALA A 70 -11.66 -2.33 9.83
N GLU A 71 -11.59 -2.64 8.54
CA GLU A 71 -10.42 -2.39 7.72
C GLU A 71 -10.20 -0.91 7.47
N VAL A 72 -11.23 -0.14 7.10
CA VAL A 72 -11.10 1.31 6.91
C VAL A 72 -10.74 1.99 8.22
N LYS A 73 -11.34 1.59 9.35
CA LYS A 73 -10.97 2.10 10.68
C LYS A 73 -9.52 1.81 11.04
N LYS A 74 -9.02 0.63 10.69
CA LYS A 74 -7.62 0.26 10.89
C LYS A 74 -6.68 1.12 10.04
N MET A 75 -7.02 1.37 8.76
CA MET A 75 -6.22 2.26 7.91
C MET A 75 -6.10 3.66 8.52
N VAL A 76 -7.19 4.22 9.02
CA VAL A 76 -7.19 5.55 9.63
C VAL A 76 -6.49 5.54 11.00
N GLY A 77 -6.89 4.64 11.89
CA GLY A 77 -6.47 4.68 13.30
C GLY A 77 -5.08 4.10 13.55
N THR A 78 -4.66 3.09 12.77
CA THR A 78 -3.38 2.40 12.97
C THR A 78 -2.32 2.88 11.99
N TYR A 79 -2.69 3.06 10.73
CA TYR A 79 -1.73 3.43 9.68
C TYR A 79 -1.75 4.91 9.31
N GLY A 80 -2.64 5.70 9.91
CA GLY A 80 -2.68 7.15 9.73
C GLY A 80 -3.14 7.59 8.33
N ALA A 81 -3.99 6.79 7.67
CA ALA A 81 -4.53 7.16 6.36
C ALA A 81 -5.25 8.51 6.46
N PRO A 82 -4.95 9.48 5.57
CA PRO A 82 -5.48 10.84 5.66
C PRO A 82 -6.93 10.91 5.10
N ILE A 83 -7.81 10.09 5.66
CA ILE A 83 -9.22 10.02 5.27
C ILE A 83 -10.02 10.88 6.26
N PRO A 84 -10.75 11.91 5.81
CA PRO A 84 -11.62 12.68 6.67
C PRO A 84 -12.68 11.81 7.35
N ALA A 85 -12.95 12.09 8.62
CA ALA A 85 -13.84 11.25 9.43
C ALA A 85 -15.25 11.09 8.82
N GLU A 86 -15.76 12.15 8.20
CA GLU A 86 -17.06 12.15 7.50
C GLU A 86 -17.08 11.28 6.24
N GLN A 87 -15.93 10.98 5.65
CA GLN A 87 -15.84 10.11 4.48
C GLN A 87 -15.75 8.63 4.83
N VAL A 88 -15.32 8.29 6.05
CA VAL A 88 -15.17 6.90 6.48
C VAL A 88 -16.46 6.09 6.26
N PRO A 89 -17.64 6.48 6.75
CA PRO A 89 -18.86 5.70 6.54
C PRO A 89 -19.27 5.60 5.08
N LEU A 90 -19.02 6.62 4.27
CA LEU A 90 -19.35 6.63 2.85
C LEU A 90 -18.45 5.65 2.07
N ILE A 91 -17.17 5.62 2.39
CA ILE A 91 -16.22 4.66 1.80
C ILE A 91 -16.59 3.23 2.18
N VAL A 92 -16.92 2.99 3.46
CA VAL A 92 -17.36 1.68 3.94
C VAL A 92 -18.60 1.21 3.20
N GLU A 93 -19.59 2.09 3.02
CA GLU A 93 -20.80 1.78 2.25
C GLU A 93 -20.47 1.38 0.81
N TYR A 94 -19.65 2.18 0.11
CA TYR A 94 -19.18 1.87 -1.24
C TYR A 94 -18.48 0.51 -1.29
N LEU A 95 -17.55 0.23 -0.37
CA LEU A 95 -16.80 -1.02 -0.36
C LEU A 95 -17.72 -2.23 -0.11
N ASN A 96 -18.70 -2.11 0.77
CA ASN A 96 -19.69 -3.16 0.99
C ASN A 96 -20.57 -3.45 -0.25
N GLN A 97 -20.85 -2.42 -1.06
CA GLN A 97 -21.63 -2.56 -2.30
C GLN A 97 -20.78 -3.10 -3.46
N ALA A 98 -19.59 -2.51 -3.68
CA ALA A 98 -18.74 -2.83 -4.81
C ALA A 98 -17.94 -4.12 -4.60
N TYR A 99 -17.55 -4.42 -3.36
CA TYR A 99 -16.75 -5.60 -2.97
C TYR A 99 -17.45 -6.36 -1.84
N PRO A 100 -18.67 -6.90 -2.10
CA PRO A 100 -19.42 -7.59 -1.08
C PRO A 100 -18.65 -8.81 -0.57
N THR A 101 -18.61 -8.95 0.74
CA THR A 101 -18.08 -10.14 1.38
C THR A 101 -19.16 -11.22 1.31
N PRO A 102 -18.94 -12.34 0.60
CA PRO A 102 -19.97 -13.38 0.50
C PRO A 102 -20.29 -13.93 1.90
N ALA A 103 -21.56 -14.16 2.15
CA ALA A 103 -22.00 -14.80 3.39
C ALA A 103 -21.29 -16.15 3.53
N ARG A 104 -20.70 -16.40 4.70
CA ARG A 104 -20.09 -17.70 4.98
C ARG A 104 -21.18 -18.76 4.85
N PRO A 105 -20.98 -19.85 4.08
CA PRO A 105 -21.92 -20.96 4.09
C PRO A 105 -22.13 -21.40 5.53
N LYS A 106 -23.38 -21.54 5.96
CA LYS A 106 -23.68 -22.14 7.27
C LYS A 106 -23.17 -23.57 7.24
N PRO A 107 -22.52 -24.02 8.33
CA PRO A 107 -22.07 -25.41 8.47
C PRO A 107 -23.25 -26.37 8.48
#